data_df5780d899e6dcf7460bd4a6517a5ee2
#
_entry.id   df5780d899e6dcf7460bd4a6517a5ee2
#
_cell.length_a   1.000
_cell.length_b   1.000
_cell.length_c   1.000
_cell.angle_alpha   90.00
_cell.angle_beta   90.00
_cell.angle_gamma   90.00
#
_symmetry.space_group_name_H-M   'P 1'
#
loop_
_entity.id
_entity.type
_entity.pdbx_description
1 polymer ?
#
loop_
_entity_poly.entity_id
_entity_poly.type
_entity_poly.pdbx_seq_one_letter_code
_entity_poly.pdbx_strand_id
1 'polypeptide(L)'
;MSIYKTEEEFLKHYDSSAFEKLSMTSDILLISVSSEEKENYRKTDKKMMSILLVKRTDFPYKDKWCLPGGFLNPKTETLEECAKRVLKSETNLSDIYLEQLYTYDAINRDPRLRVVSTSYIALVDK
;
A
#
# COMPACT_ATOMS: atom_id res chain seq x y z
N MET A 1 -30.77 -17.10 18.10
CA MET A 1 -30.56 -16.50 19.42
C MET A 1 -29.20 -16.94 19.97
N SER A 2 -28.44 -16.01 20.52
CA SER A 2 -27.14 -16.34 21.09
C SER A 2 -27.29 -17.09 22.42
N ILE A 3 -26.43 -18.08 22.62
CA ILE A 3 -26.36 -18.80 23.91
C ILE A 3 -25.61 -17.98 24.96
N TYR A 4 -24.94 -16.91 24.57
CA TYR A 4 -24.18 -16.06 25.50
C TYR A 4 -25.06 -14.92 26.02
N LYS A 5 -24.91 -14.61 27.30
CA LYS A 5 -25.70 -13.57 27.96
C LYS A 5 -25.10 -12.18 27.83
N THR A 6 -23.78 -12.09 27.62
CA THR A 6 -23.08 -10.82 27.49
C THR A 6 -22.16 -10.86 26.29
N GLU A 7 -21.85 -9.68 25.76
CA GLU A 7 -20.87 -9.54 24.69
C GLU A 7 -19.49 -10.01 25.13
N GLU A 8 -19.11 -9.69 26.37
CA GLU A 8 -17.83 -10.13 26.93
C GLU A 8 -17.71 -11.66 26.96
N GLU A 9 -18.78 -12.33 27.36
CA GLU A 9 -18.83 -13.81 27.39
C GLU A 9 -18.72 -14.35 25.96
N PHE A 10 -19.42 -13.76 25.01
CA PHE A 10 -19.36 -14.14 23.59
C PHE A 10 -17.94 -14.01 23.05
N LEU A 11 -17.27 -12.86 23.27
CA LEU A 11 -15.93 -12.61 22.76
C LEU A 11 -14.89 -13.56 23.38
N LYS A 12 -15.09 -13.92 24.64
CA LYS A 12 -14.18 -14.85 25.32
C LYS A 12 -14.19 -16.25 24.69
N HIS A 13 -15.33 -16.67 24.15
CA HIS A 13 -15.49 -17.98 23.53
C HIS A 13 -15.44 -17.95 22.01
N TYR A 14 -15.25 -16.78 21.42
CA TYR A 14 -15.20 -16.64 19.97
C TYR A 14 -13.94 -17.30 19.41
N ASP A 15 -14.14 -18.23 18.48
CA ASP A 15 -13.06 -18.93 17.81
C ASP A 15 -12.88 -18.36 16.40
N SER A 16 -11.94 -17.44 16.26
CA SER A 16 -11.65 -16.82 14.97
C SER A 16 -10.96 -17.78 13.99
N SER A 17 -10.40 -18.89 14.48
CA SER A 17 -9.76 -19.88 13.63
C SER A 17 -10.76 -20.66 12.76
N ALA A 18 -12.05 -20.57 13.09
CA ALA A 18 -13.10 -21.18 12.28
C ALA A 18 -13.30 -20.48 10.93
N PHE A 19 -12.76 -19.28 10.75
CA PHE A 19 -12.89 -18.49 9.54
C PHE A 19 -11.61 -18.49 8.75
N GLU A 20 -11.74 -18.53 7.42
CA GLU A 20 -10.59 -18.40 6.55
C GLU A 20 -10.00 -17.00 6.65
N LYS A 21 -8.68 -16.92 6.46
CA LYS A 21 -7.95 -15.67 6.62
C LYS A 21 -7.46 -15.16 5.28
N LEU A 22 -7.31 -13.86 5.19
CA LEU A 22 -6.65 -13.22 4.07
C LEU A 22 -5.61 -12.25 4.62
N SER A 23 -4.68 -11.83 3.76
CA SER A 23 -3.71 -10.80 4.09
C SER A 23 -4.06 -9.50 3.39
N MET A 24 -3.74 -8.39 4.05
CA MET A 24 -3.90 -7.05 3.47
C MET A 24 -2.53 -6.45 3.22
N THR A 25 -2.41 -5.71 2.12
CA THR A 25 -1.23 -4.91 1.85
C THR A 25 -1.62 -3.47 1.58
N SER A 26 -0.69 -2.56 1.84
CA SER A 26 -0.77 -1.19 1.36
C SER A 26 0.32 -0.99 0.32
N ASP A 27 -0.07 -0.49 -0.84
CA ASP A 27 0.86 -0.19 -1.94
C ASP A 27 0.79 1.29 -2.24
N ILE A 28 1.90 1.89 -2.66
CA ILE A 28 1.99 3.34 -2.82
C ILE A 28 2.33 3.70 -4.25
N LEU A 29 1.46 4.50 -4.86
CA LEU A 29 1.76 5.17 -6.12
C LEU A 29 2.37 6.52 -5.78
N LEU A 30 3.69 6.55 -5.70
CA LEU A 30 4.43 7.77 -5.40
C LEU A 30 4.77 8.46 -6.71
N ILE A 31 4.16 9.61 -6.92
CA ILE A 31 4.34 10.40 -8.14
C ILE A 31 5.20 11.60 -7.82
N SER A 32 6.27 11.80 -8.57
CA SER A 32 7.06 13.01 -8.52
C SER A 32 6.84 13.83 -9.77
N VAL A 33 6.79 15.14 -9.60
CA VAL A 33 6.65 16.09 -10.70
C VAL A 33 7.92 16.91 -10.75
N SER A 34 8.49 16.99 -11.95
CA SER A 34 9.67 17.81 -12.19
C SER A 34 9.43 18.67 -13.42
N SER A 35 10.17 19.78 -13.50
CA SER A 35 10.16 20.65 -14.67
C SER A 35 11.44 20.42 -15.46
N GLU A 36 11.30 20.20 -16.76
CA GLU A 36 12.43 20.14 -17.67
C GLU A 36 12.71 21.55 -18.16
N GLU A 37 13.94 22.04 -17.92
CA GLU A 37 14.34 23.35 -18.35
C GLU A 37 14.46 23.40 -19.87
N LYS A 38 13.86 24.43 -20.49
CA LYS A 38 13.93 24.62 -21.94
C LYS A 38 15.08 25.55 -22.30
N GLU A 39 15.79 25.23 -23.34
CA GLU A 39 16.86 26.08 -23.87
C GLU A 39 16.32 27.42 -24.38
N ASN A 40 15.07 27.41 -24.85
CA ASN A 40 14.41 28.59 -25.38
C ASN A 40 13.47 29.18 -24.32
N TYR A 41 13.80 30.36 -23.80
CA TYR A 41 13.03 31.05 -22.80
C TYR A 41 11.59 31.42 -23.22
N ARG A 42 11.28 31.35 -24.52
CA ARG A 42 9.93 31.58 -25.05
C ARG A 42 9.00 30.38 -24.89
N LYS A 43 9.55 29.22 -24.54
CA LYS A 43 8.77 28.00 -24.33
C LYS A 43 8.52 27.80 -22.87
N THR A 44 7.31 27.36 -22.54
CA THR A 44 6.96 26.96 -21.19
C THR A 44 7.75 25.71 -20.80
N ASP A 45 8.22 25.63 -19.57
CA ASP A 45 8.87 24.45 -19.06
C ASP A 45 7.96 23.24 -19.18
N LYS A 46 8.53 22.15 -19.64
CA LYS A 46 7.81 20.88 -19.73
C LYS A 46 7.77 20.22 -18.36
N LYS A 47 6.56 19.88 -17.92
CA LYS A 47 6.37 19.09 -16.69
C LYS A 47 6.50 17.62 -17.01
N MET A 48 7.22 16.91 -16.16
CA MET A 48 7.37 15.47 -16.27
C MET A 48 6.88 14.80 -15.00
N MET A 49 6.13 13.72 -15.16
CA MET A 49 5.68 12.89 -14.06
C MET A 49 6.48 11.59 -14.06
N SER A 50 6.91 11.21 -12.88
CA SER A 50 7.63 9.95 -12.67
C SER A 50 6.99 9.20 -11.53
N ILE A 51 7.02 7.88 -11.60
CA ILE A 51 6.56 7.04 -10.48
C ILE A 51 7.74 6.26 -9.94
N LEU A 52 7.70 6.00 -8.64
CA LEU A 52 8.71 5.19 -7.98
C LEU A 52 8.35 3.71 -8.11
N LEU A 53 9.26 2.95 -8.68
CA LEU A 53 9.16 1.50 -8.72
C LEU A 53 10.35 0.89 -8.00
N VAL A 54 10.13 -0.24 -7.36
CA VAL A 54 11.18 -1.01 -6.72
C VAL A 54 11.29 -2.37 -7.39
N LYS A 55 12.51 -2.87 -7.48
CA LYS A 55 12.74 -4.19 -8.07
C LYS A 55 12.63 -5.25 -6.99
N ARG A 56 11.81 -6.24 -7.25
CA ARG A 56 11.62 -7.34 -6.29
C ARG A 56 12.89 -8.18 -6.19
N THR A 57 13.29 -8.47 -4.97
CA THR A 57 14.46 -9.30 -4.69
C THR A 57 14.09 -10.73 -4.36
N ASP A 58 12.80 -11.01 -4.16
CA ASP A 58 12.29 -12.30 -3.75
C ASP A 58 11.09 -12.75 -4.59
N PHE A 59 10.77 -14.04 -4.52
CA PHE A 59 9.55 -14.57 -5.11
C PHE A 59 8.33 -14.14 -4.29
N PRO A 60 7.16 -13.99 -4.88
CA PRO A 60 6.83 -14.15 -6.30
C PRO A 60 7.33 -12.98 -7.15
N TYR A 61 7.43 -13.20 -8.44
CA TYR A 61 7.81 -12.17 -9.42
C TYR A 61 9.20 -11.56 -9.16
N LYS A 62 10.14 -12.39 -8.74
CA LYS A 62 11.53 -11.96 -8.53
C LYS A 62 12.07 -11.26 -9.78
N ASP A 63 12.82 -10.19 -9.57
CA ASP A 63 13.43 -9.34 -10.60
C ASP A 63 12.44 -8.51 -11.42
N LYS A 64 11.17 -8.50 -11.05
CA LYS A 64 10.18 -7.63 -11.68
C LYS A 64 10.06 -6.33 -10.90
N TRP A 65 9.61 -5.28 -11.58
CA TRP A 65 9.36 -3.98 -10.96
C TRP A 65 7.97 -3.94 -10.36
N CYS A 66 7.85 -3.30 -9.21
CA CYS A 66 6.56 -3.15 -8.54
C CYS A 66 6.50 -1.82 -7.78
N LEU A 67 5.29 -1.45 -7.37
CA LEU A 67 5.11 -0.33 -6.47
C LEU A 67 5.68 -0.66 -5.09
N PRO A 68 6.20 0.33 -4.35
CA PRO A 68 6.51 0.12 -2.95
C PRO A 68 5.27 -0.36 -2.20
N GLY A 69 5.41 -1.39 -1.39
CA GLY A 69 4.29 -1.92 -0.66
C GLY A 69 4.73 -2.89 0.42
N GLY A 70 3.81 -3.21 1.31
CA GLY A 70 4.08 -4.15 2.38
C GLY A 70 2.82 -4.68 3.02
N PHE A 71 2.98 -5.77 3.73
CA PHE A 71 1.89 -6.40 4.45
C PHE A 71 1.51 -5.58 5.68
N LEU A 72 0.21 -5.46 5.91
CA LEU A 72 -0.33 -4.86 7.11
C LEU A 72 0.02 -5.71 8.33
N ASN A 73 0.45 -5.05 9.40
CA ASN A 73 0.51 -5.71 10.69
C ASN A 73 -0.89 -5.58 11.32
N PRO A 74 -1.67 -6.68 11.37
CA PRO A 74 -3.08 -6.57 11.73
C PRO A 74 -3.34 -6.18 13.17
N LYS A 75 -2.33 -6.27 14.03
CA LYS A 75 -2.49 -5.96 15.46
C LYS A 75 -2.12 -4.53 15.82
N THR A 76 -1.31 -3.87 15.01
CA THR A 76 -0.67 -2.62 15.44
C THR A 76 -0.82 -1.45 14.51
N GLU A 77 -1.32 -1.64 13.30
CA GLU A 77 -1.38 -0.53 12.35
C GLU A 77 -2.64 -0.55 11.49
N THR A 78 -3.07 0.63 11.10
CA THR A 78 -4.09 0.81 10.07
C THR A 78 -3.44 0.70 8.69
N LEU A 79 -4.27 0.62 7.66
CA LEU A 79 -3.76 0.60 6.27
C LEU A 79 -2.97 1.87 5.94
N GLU A 80 -3.41 3.03 6.43
CA GLU A 80 -2.68 4.29 6.22
C GLU A 80 -1.35 4.28 6.94
N GLU A 81 -1.31 3.80 8.18
CA GLU A 81 -0.07 3.67 8.94
C GLU A 81 0.91 2.70 8.27
N CYS A 82 0.38 1.60 7.73
CA CYS A 82 1.17 0.66 6.93
C CYS A 82 1.79 1.37 5.72
N ALA A 83 0.99 2.14 5.00
CA ALA A 83 1.47 2.90 3.83
C ALA A 83 2.57 3.90 4.24
N LYS A 84 2.39 4.61 5.34
CA LYS A 84 3.40 5.55 5.85
C LYS A 84 4.70 4.84 6.22
N ARG A 85 4.59 3.69 6.87
CA ARG A 85 5.76 2.89 7.24
C ARG A 85 6.53 2.43 6.01
N VAL A 86 5.83 1.92 5.01
CA VAL A 86 6.44 1.47 3.76
C VAL A 86 7.11 2.64 3.04
N LEU A 87 6.43 3.78 2.95
CA LEU A 87 6.98 4.97 2.31
C LEU A 87 8.27 5.42 2.99
N LYS A 88 8.28 5.45 4.32
CA LYS A 88 9.45 5.81 5.11
C LYS A 88 10.60 4.85 4.86
N SER A 89 10.30 3.55 4.85
CA SER A 89 11.30 2.50 4.65
C SER A 89 11.94 2.57 3.25
N GLU A 90 11.12 2.80 2.22
CA GLU A 90 11.61 2.76 0.83
C GLU A 90 12.24 4.08 0.38
N THR A 91 11.79 5.21 0.91
CA THR A 91 12.19 6.53 0.41
C THR A 91 12.78 7.45 1.48
N ASN A 92 12.67 7.08 2.74
CA ASN A 92 13.02 7.92 3.89
C ASN A 92 12.16 9.20 3.99
N LEU A 93 11.05 9.26 3.25
CA LEU A 93 10.12 10.38 3.32
C LEU A 93 9.11 10.17 4.44
N SER A 94 8.78 11.24 5.15
CA SER A 94 7.76 11.25 6.18
C SER A 94 6.90 12.51 6.02
N ASP A 95 5.75 12.52 6.70
CA ASP A 95 4.83 13.66 6.68
C ASP A 95 4.33 14.00 5.27
N ILE A 96 4.22 12.98 4.42
CA ILE A 96 3.68 13.10 3.07
C ILE A 96 2.19 12.81 3.13
N TYR A 97 1.40 13.66 2.50
CA TYR A 97 -0.04 13.45 2.38
C TYR A 97 -0.30 12.22 1.51
N LEU A 98 -1.10 11.30 2.03
CA LEU A 98 -1.50 10.08 1.34
C LEU A 98 -3.01 10.08 1.19
N GLU A 99 -3.47 9.73 0.00
CA GLU A 99 -4.89 9.58 -0.27
C GLU A 99 -5.14 8.17 -0.79
N GLN A 100 -6.17 7.53 -0.25
CA GLN A 100 -6.54 6.19 -0.69
C GLN A 100 -7.06 6.25 -2.13
N LEU A 101 -6.52 5.40 -2.99
CA LEU A 101 -6.83 5.40 -4.40
C LEU A 101 -7.81 4.29 -4.77
N TYR A 102 -7.48 3.04 -4.46
CA TYR A 102 -8.30 1.90 -4.91
C TYR A 102 -7.96 0.65 -4.10
N THR A 103 -8.88 -0.31 -4.11
CA THR A 103 -8.67 -1.63 -3.50
C THR A 103 -8.67 -2.68 -4.61
N TYR A 104 -7.61 -3.47 -4.65
CA TYR A 104 -7.42 -4.56 -5.62
C TYR A 104 -7.67 -5.88 -4.92
N ASP A 105 -8.71 -6.59 -5.34
CA ASP A 105 -9.20 -7.77 -4.62
C ASP A 105 -9.38 -9.00 -5.52
N ALA A 106 -8.75 -9.03 -6.67
CA ALA A 106 -8.85 -10.19 -7.56
C ALA A 106 -8.41 -11.47 -6.84
N ILE A 107 -9.16 -12.53 -7.04
CA ILE A 107 -8.97 -13.78 -6.28
C ILE A 107 -7.58 -14.37 -6.48
N ASN A 108 -7.07 -14.35 -7.69
CA ASN A 108 -5.79 -14.98 -8.03
C ASN A 108 -4.66 -13.99 -8.28
N ARG A 109 -4.74 -12.77 -7.68
CA ARG A 109 -3.71 -11.76 -7.92
C ARG A 109 -2.34 -12.10 -7.30
N ASP A 110 -2.34 -12.89 -6.23
CA ASP A 110 -1.11 -13.33 -5.57
C ASP A 110 -1.10 -14.86 -5.55
N PRO A 111 -0.03 -15.49 -6.06
CA PRO A 111 0.02 -16.95 -6.12
C PRO A 111 0.19 -17.65 -4.77
N ARG A 112 0.59 -16.92 -3.72
CA ARG A 112 0.85 -17.52 -2.40
C ARG A 112 -0.42 -17.75 -1.61
N LEU A 113 -1.32 -16.75 -1.59
CA LEU A 113 -2.51 -16.76 -0.76
C LEU A 113 -3.44 -15.63 -1.21
N ARG A 114 -4.60 -15.54 -0.59
CA ARG A 114 -5.51 -14.43 -0.85
C ARG A 114 -4.94 -13.15 -0.26
N VAL A 115 -4.64 -12.20 -1.11
CA VAL A 115 -4.12 -10.89 -0.70
C VAL A 115 -4.99 -9.80 -1.30
N VAL A 116 -5.49 -8.92 -0.44
CA VAL A 116 -6.22 -7.71 -0.85
C VAL A 116 -5.28 -6.53 -0.65
N SER A 117 -5.10 -5.73 -1.68
CA SER A 117 -4.23 -4.57 -1.64
C SER A 117 -5.04 -3.29 -1.69
N THR A 118 -4.72 -2.36 -0.79
CA THR A 118 -5.21 -0.98 -0.86
C THR A 118 -4.09 -0.10 -1.34
N SER A 119 -4.33 0.63 -2.41
CA SER A 119 -3.32 1.56 -2.93
C SER A 119 -3.55 2.97 -2.40
N TYR A 120 -2.45 3.66 -2.17
CA TYR A 120 -2.41 5.06 -1.77
C TYR A 120 -1.63 5.85 -2.80
N ILE A 121 -2.07 7.07 -3.04
CA ILE A 121 -1.37 7.98 -3.94
C ILE A 121 -0.72 9.09 -3.13
N ALA A 122 0.52 9.40 -3.47
CA ALA A 122 1.27 10.50 -2.90
C ALA A 122 1.90 11.30 -4.03
N LEU A 123 1.93 12.62 -3.86
CA LEU A 123 2.52 13.52 -4.84
C LEU A 123 3.64 14.29 -4.17
N VAL A 124 4.83 14.26 -4.75
CA VAL A 124 5.99 14.95 -4.21
C VAL A 124 6.71 15.71 -5.31
N ASP A 125 7.39 16.77 -4.92
CA ASP A 125 8.32 17.47 -5.82
C ASP A 125 9.62 16.69 -5.88
N LYS A 126 10.17 16.65 -7.06
CA LYS A 126 11.42 15.93 -7.28
C LYS A 126 12.62 16.79 -6.87
#